data_f31a9a07b14f809d2ba37abc7b67b5e4
#
_entry.id   f31a9a07b14f809d2ba37abc7b67b5e4
#
_cell.length_a   1.000
_cell.length_b   1.000
_cell.length_c   1.000
_cell.angle_alpha   90.00
_cell.angle_beta   90.00
_cell.angle_gamma   90.00
#
_symmetry.space_group_name_H-M   'P 1'
#
loop_
_entity.id
_entity.type
_entity.pdbx_description
1 polymer ?
#
loop_
_entity_poly.entity_id
_entity_poly.type
_entity_poly.pdbx_seq_one_letter_code
_entity_poly.pdbx_strand_id
1 'polypeptide(L)'
;SDVYKRQLSAEAQTQTYETEFARPLNEVLTDIQNRFGVRLKYDIDTVGKVLPYADFRIRPYSVEESLTNVLAPFDYKFVKQKGNMYKLKAYEYPRRTDADGEKMLAYLNTLYTDQQSFQLRADSLKKEVRQRLGIDPLLAQCVKSKPILSKIRKFDGYTVQNFALETLPGLYVCGSIYTPQSKGKHALIICPNGHFGGGRYREDQQQRMGTLARMGAVCVDYDLFGWGESALQVGSTAHRSSAAHTIQAMNGLLILDYMLASRKDIDTSRIGTNGGSGGGTHTVLLSVLDDRFTASAPVVSLASHFDGGCPCESGMPIQLSAGGTCNAELAATFAPRPQLIVSDG
;
A
#
# COMPACT_ATOMS: atom_id res chain seq x y z
N SER A 1 8.55 -12.60 29.76
CA SER A 1 7.16 -12.29 30.20
C SER A 1 6.63 -10.99 29.57
N ASP A 2 7.44 -9.96 29.35
CA ASP A 2 6.99 -8.69 28.76
C ASP A 2 6.86 -8.72 27.23
N VAL A 3 7.62 -9.56 26.56
CA VAL A 3 7.51 -9.78 25.11
C VAL A 3 6.18 -10.47 24.77
N TYR A 4 5.78 -11.45 25.60
CA TYR A 4 4.49 -12.13 25.42
C TYR A 4 3.28 -11.22 25.71
N LYS A 5 3.37 -10.33 26.69
CA LYS A 5 2.31 -9.32 26.95
C LYS A 5 2.22 -8.28 25.83
N ARG A 6 3.35 -7.92 25.22
CA ARG A 6 3.38 -6.99 24.06
C ARG A 6 2.83 -7.65 22.81
N GLN A 7 3.07 -8.95 22.59
CA GLN A 7 2.50 -9.70 21.47
C GLN A 7 0.97 -9.83 21.60
N LEU A 8 0.46 -10.16 22.80
CA LEU A 8 -0.98 -10.19 23.06
C LEU A 8 -1.66 -8.83 22.91
N SER A 9 -0.97 -7.72 23.22
CA SER A 9 -1.51 -6.38 22.99
C SER A 9 -1.51 -6.00 21.50
N ALA A 10 -0.56 -6.48 20.72
CA ALA A 10 -0.52 -6.27 19.26
C ALA A 10 -1.62 -7.09 18.56
N GLU A 11 -1.83 -8.35 18.96
CA GLU A 11 -2.92 -9.19 18.46
C GLU A 11 -4.31 -8.64 18.83
N ALA A 12 -4.47 -8.15 20.06
CA ALA A 12 -5.71 -7.49 20.49
C ALA A 12 -5.97 -6.18 19.71
N GLN A 13 -4.93 -5.41 19.41
CA GLN A 13 -5.06 -4.21 18.55
C GLN A 13 -5.39 -4.59 17.10
N THR A 14 -4.81 -5.64 16.54
CA THR A 14 -5.12 -6.13 15.20
C THR A 14 -6.59 -6.57 15.11
N GLN A 15 -7.11 -7.30 16.11
CA GLN A 15 -8.52 -7.67 16.19
C GLN A 15 -9.45 -6.45 16.28
N THR A 16 -9.05 -5.40 17.01
CA THR A 16 -9.84 -4.16 17.13
C THR A 16 -9.94 -3.43 15.79
N TYR A 17 -8.86 -3.42 14.99
CA TYR A 17 -8.87 -2.80 13.66
C TYR A 17 -9.72 -3.57 12.64
N GLU A 18 -9.73 -4.89 12.65
CA GLU A 18 -10.59 -5.69 11.78
C GLU A 18 -12.07 -5.43 12.05
N THR A 19 -12.45 -5.28 13.31
CA THR A 19 -13.84 -4.94 13.68
C THR A 19 -14.19 -3.49 13.40
N GLU A 20 -13.27 -2.54 13.58
CA GLU A 20 -13.50 -1.11 13.31
C GLU A 20 -13.79 -0.83 11.83
N PHE A 21 -13.18 -1.61 10.93
CA PHE A 21 -13.34 -1.45 9.48
C PHE A 21 -14.38 -2.41 8.85
N ALA A 22 -15.13 -3.10 9.68
CA ALA A 22 -16.17 -4.01 9.22
C ALA A 22 -17.50 -3.29 9.07
N ARG A 23 -18.26 -3.66 8.01
CA ARG A 23 -19.62 -3.15 7.79
C ARG A 23 -20.58 -4.30 7.49
N PRO A 24 -21.85 -4.21 7.92
CA PRO A 24 -22.87 -5.16 7.53
C PRO A 24 -22.99 -5.28 6.00
N LEU A 25 -23.06 -6.50 5.48
CA LEU A 25 -23.09 -6.76 4.04
C LEU A 25 -24.27 -6.07 3.35
N ASN A 26 -25.46 -6.05 3.98
CA ASN A 26 -26.64 -5.39 3.46
C ASN A 26 -26.45 -3.87 3.27
N GLU A 27 -25.72 -3.21 4.17
CA GLU A 27 -25.40 -1.78 4.04
C GLU A 27 -24.41 -1.53 2.89
N VAL A 28 -23.40 -2.39 2.75
CA VAL A 28 -22.43 -2.30 1.66
C VAL A 28 -23.09 -2.50 0.30
N LEU A 29 -24.01 -3.46 0.19
CA LEU A 29 -24.77 -3.69 -1.04
C LEU A 29 -25.71 -2.52 -1.37
N THR A 30 -26.31 -1.91 -0.36
CA THR A 30 -27.12 -0.69 -0.53
C THR A 30 -26.25 0.49 -1.03
N ASP A 31 -25.06 0.63 -0.47
CA ASP A 31 -24.11 1.65 -0.90
C ASP A 31 -23.68 1.46 -2.37
N ILE A 32 -23.39 0.23 -2.79
CA ILE A 32 -23.10 -0.10 -4.19
C ILE A 32 -24.28 0.27 -5.10
N GLN A 33 -25.52 -0.06 -4.72
CA GLN A 33 -26.71 0.32 -5.51
C GLN A 33 -26.78 1.83 -5.71
N ASN A 34 -26.58 2.58 -4.64
CA ASN A 34 -26.67 4.04 -4.66
C ASN A 34 -25.55 4.68 -5.48
N ARG A 35 -24.31 4.21 -5.31
CA ARG A 35 -23.12 4.77 -6.00
C ARG A 35 -23.14 4.54 -7.50
N PHE A 36 -23.62 3.37 -7.93
CA PHE A 36 -23.57 2.97 -9.34
C PHE A 36 -24.93 3.07 -10.06
N GLY A 37 -25.98 3.44 -9.38
CA GLY A 37 -27.32 3.50 -9.94
C GLY A 37 -27.85 2.14 -10.44
N VAL A 38 -27.44 1.05 -9.77
CA VAL A 38 -27.82 -0.31 -10.14
C VAL A 38 -28.87 -0.89 -9.19
N ARG A 39 -29.55 -1.95 -9.63
CA ARG A 39 -30.50 -2.71 -8.82
C ARG A 39 -29.96 -4.11 -8.55
N LEU A 40 -29.94 -4.51 -7.28
CA LEU A 40 -29.54 -5.84 -6.85
C LEU A 40 -30.77 -6.66 -6.48
N LYS A 41 -30.91 -7.84 -7.09
CA LYS A 41 -31.88 -8.85 -6.70
C LYS A 41 -31.19 -9.92 -5.88
N TYR A 42 -31.62 -10.11 -4.65
CA TYR A 42 -30.99 -11.03 -3.71
C TYR A 42 -31.61 -12.43 -3.82
N ASP A 43 -30.75 -13.42 -3.95
CA ASP A 43 -31.05 -14.84 -3.79
C ASP A 43 -29.95 -15.42 -2.86
N ILE A 44 -29.65 -14.65 -1.80
CA ILE A 44 -28.60 -14.88 -0.81
C ILE A 44 -29.06 -14.36 0.54
N ASP A 45 -28.52 -14.96 1.60
CA ASP A 45 -28.71 -14.45 2.95
C ASP A 45 -27.65 -13.39 3.28
N THR A 46 -28.09 -12.20 3.66
CA THR A 46 -27.22 -11.08 4.06
C THR A 46 -27.30 -10.77 5.56
N VAL A 47 -28.18 -11.46 6.30
CA VAL A 47 -28.41 -11.20 7.72
C VAL A 47 -27.19 -11.65 8.54
N GLY A 48 -26.75 -10.78 9.44
CA GLY A 48 -25.61 -11.07 10.33
C GLY A 48 -24.25 -11.22 9.66
N LYS A 49 -24.17 -11.03 8.33
CA LYS A 49 -22.89 -11.06 7.62
C LYS A 49 -22.22 -9.70 7.69
N VAL A 50 -20.98 -9.70 8.16
CA VAL A 50 -20.15 -8.51 8.33
C VAL A 50 -18.93 -8.62 7.45
N LEU A 51 -18.71 -7.62 6.60
CA LEU A 51 -17.62 -7.60 5.64
C LEU A 51 -16.45 -6.77 6.20
N PRO A 52 -15.30 -7.38 6.49
CA PRO A 52 -14.12 -6.64 6.89
C PRO A 52 -13.59 -5.79 5.73
N TYR A 53 -13.09 -4.61 6.06
CA TYR A 53 -12.53 -3.64 5.10
C TYR A 53 -13.47 -3.33 3.94
N ALA A 54 -14.78 -3.16 4.23
CA ALA A 54 -15.84 -3.11 3.24
C ALA A 54 -15.66 -2.00 2.18
N ASP A 55 -15.39 -0.77 2.60
CA ASP A 55 -15.28 0.38 1.68
C ASP A 55 -14.10 0.24 0.71
N PHE A 56 -13.07 -0.44 1.13
CA PHE A 56 -11.92 -0.73 0.29
C PHE A 56 -12.21 -1.74 -0.83
N ARG A 57 -13.21 -2.58 -0.65
CA ARG A 57 -13.63 -3.55 -1.65
C ARG A 57 -14.45 -2.93 -2.77
N ILE A 58 -14.95 -1.71 -2.58
CA ILE A 58 -15.73 -0.97 -3.59
C ILE A 58 -14.76 -0.24 -4.52
N ARG A 59 -14.84 -0.53 -5.81
CA ARG A 59 -14.06 0.12 -6.86
C ARG A 59 -14.88 1.24 -7.48
N PRO A 60 -14.47 2.53 -7.38
CA PRO A 60 -15.29 3.65 -7.84
C PRO A 60 -15.56 3.67 -9.35
N TYR A 61 -14.80 2.89 -10.10
CA TYR A 61 -14.86 2.83 -11.57
C TYR A 61 -15.53 1.55 -12.12
N SER A 62 -15.89 0.57 -11.25
CA SER A 62 -16.46 -0.70 -11.71
C SER A 62 -17.39 -1.32 -10.69
N VAL A 63 -18.67 -1.41 -11.04
CA VAL A 63 -19.67 -2.11 -10.24
C VAL A 63 -19.41 -3.61 -10.18
N GLU A 64 -18.97 -4.20 -11.27
CA GLU A 64 -18.70 -5.64 -11.37
C GLU A 64 -17.52 -6.07 -10.50
N GLU A 65 -16.43 -5.30 -10.50
CA GLU A 65 -15.29 -5.54 -9.60
C GLU A 65 -15.69 -5.34 -8.14
N SER A 66 -16.47 -4.32 -7.84
CA SER A 66 -16.99 -4.06 -6.50
C SER A 66 -17.84 -5.24 -6.00
N LEU A 67 -18.78 -5.69 -6.82
CA LEU A 67 -19.62 -6.84 -6.48
C LEU A 67 -18.79 -8.11 -6.30
N THR A 68 -17.81 -8.37 -7.16
CA THR A 68 -16.92 -9.53 -7.00
C THR A 68 -16.19 -9.48 -5.65
N ASN A 69 -15.55 -8.34 -5.34
CA ASN A 69 -14.76 -8.17 -4.12
C ASN A 69 -15.59 -8.25 -2.83
N VAL A 70 -16.84 -7.81 -2.88
CA VAL A 70 -17.76 -7.78 -1.74
C VAL A 70 -18.43 -9.13 -1.51
N LEU A 71 -18.74 -9.86 -2.57
CA LEU A 71 -19.50 -11.10 -2.54
C LEU A 71 -18.62 -12.35 -2.32
N ALA A 72 -17.40 -12.35 -2.88
CA ALA A 72 -16.50 -13.51 -2.84
C ALA A 72 -16.19 -14.00 -1.41
N PRO A 73 -15.98 -13.13 -0.39
CA PRO A 73 -15.73 -13.60 0.99
C PRO A 73 -16.86 -14.42 1.62
N PHE A 74 -18.04 -14.36 1.06
CA PHE A 74 -19.23 -15.08 1.54
C PHE A 74 -19.65 -16.23 0.63
N ASP A 75 -18.82 -16.58 -0.34
CA ASP A 75 -19.17 -17.55 -1.38
C ASP A 75 -20.45 -17.16 -2.13
N TYR A 76 -20.51 -15.88 -2.54
CA TYR A 76 -21.56 -15.33 -3.37
C TYR A 76 -21.00 -14.77 -4.67
N LYS A 77 -21.80 -14.80 -5.74
CA LYS A 77 -21.52 -14.14 -7.01
C LYS A 77 -22.71 -13.36 -7.53
N PHE A 78 -22.46 -12.48 -8.47
CA PHE A 78 -23.52 -11.83 -9.24
C PHE A 78 -23.68 -12.45 -10.64
N VAL A 79 -24.86 -12.26 -11.19
CA VAL A 79 -25.17 -12.49 -12.61
C VAL A 79 -25.83 -11.25 -13.15
N LYS A 80 -25.19 -10.61 -14.14
CA LYS A 80 -25.73 -9.44 -14.81
C LYS A 80 -27.03 -9.81 -15.54
N GLN A 81 -28.05 -8.99 -15.38
CA GLN A 81 -29.34 -9.11 -16.01
C GLN A 81 -29.50 -7.99 -17.06
N LYS A 82 -30.69 -7.88 -17.67
CA LYS A 82 -30.96 -6.77 -18.58
C LYS A 82 -30.93 -5.41 -17.87
N GLY A 83 -30.34 -4.41 -18.52
CA GLY A 83 -30.19 -3.06 -17.97
C GLY A 83 -29.19 -3.00 -16.79
N ASN A 84 -29.55 -2.24 -15.76
CA ASN A 84 -28.71 -2.01 -14.56
C ASN A 84 -28.97 -3.04 -13.46
N MET A 85 -29.50 -4.23 -13.76
CA MET A 85 -29.89 -5.20 -12.76
C MET A 85 -28.86 -6.31 -12.63
N TYR A 86 -28.54 -6.69 -11.38
CA TYR A 86 -27.68 -7.81 -11.03
C TYR A 86 -28.41 -8.75 -10.06
N LYS A 87 -28.38 -10.05 -10.36
CA LYS A 87 -28.88 -11.08 -9.45
C LYS A 87 -27.73 -11.65 -8.65
N LEU A 88 -27.82 -11.60 -7.32
CA LEU A 88 -26.85 -12.17 -6.39
C LEU A 88 -27.28 -13.58 -6.02
N LYS A 89 -26.34 -14.53 -6.00
CA LYS A 89 -26.61 -15.94 -5.67
C LYS A 89 -25.41 -16.61 -5.03
N ALA A 90 -25.66 -17.72 -4.34
CA ALA A 90 -24.59 -18.55 -3.78
C ALA A 90 -23.68 -19.09 -4.88
N TYR A 91 -22.38 -19.11 -4.57
CA TYR A 91 -21.35 -19.66 -5.43
C TYR A 91 -20.11 -19.98 -4.61
N GLU A 92 -19.69 -21.22 -4.59
CA GLU A 92 -18.47 -21.62 -3.92
C GLU A 92 -17.27 -21.25 -4.79
N TYR A 93 -16.44 -20.33 -4.30
CA TYR A 93 -15.20 -19.96 -4.95
C TYR A 93 -14.10 -20.97 -4.60
N PRO A 94 -13.25 -21.33 -5.56
CA PRO A 94 -12.02 -22.04 -5.25
C PRO A 94 -11.19 -21.18 -4.29
N ARG A 95 -10.90 -21.68 -3.10
CA ARG A 95 -10.03 -20.98 -2.16
C ARG A 95 -8.60 -21.04 -2.66
N ARG A 96 -7.91 -19.93 -2.58
CA ARG A 96 -6.50 -19.86 -2.95
C ARG A 96 -5.69 -20.59 -1.88
N THR A 97 -4.84 -21.47 -2.31
CA THR A 97 -3.94 -22.27 -1.48
C THR A 97 -2.50 -22.00 -1.89
N ASP A 98 -1.52 -22.53 -1.17
CA ASP A 98 -0.11 -22.48 -1.58
C ASP A 98 0.06 -23.04 -2.99
N ALA A 99 -0.68 -24.12 -3.33
CA ALA A 99 -0.69 -24.67 -4.68
C ALA A 99 -1.22 -23.68 -5.75
N ASP A 100 -2.12 -22.77 -5.39
CA ASP A 100 -2.55 -21.70 -6.30
C ASP A 100 -1.48 -20.64 -6.47
N GLY A 101 -0.71 -20.35 -5.41
CA GLY A 101 0.48 -19.51 -5.48
C GLY A 101 1.55 -20.09 -6.39
N GLU A 102 1.83 -21.39 -6.26
CA GLU A 102 2.76 -22.13 -7.13
C GLU A 102 2.31 -22.12 -8.60
N LYS A 103 1.02 -22.32 -8.85
CA LYS A 103 0.44 -22.21 -10.20
C LYS A 103 0.59 -20.80 -10.77
N MET A 104 0.39 -19.76 -9.94
CA MET A 104 0.59 -18.39 -10.37
C MET A 104 2.04 -18.16 -10.78
N LEU A 105 3.02 -18.59 -9.98
CA LEU A 105 4.44 -18.46 -10.30
C LEU A 105 4.80 -19.27 -11.56
N ALA A 106 4.28 -20.50 -11.69
CA ALA A 106 4.46 -21.30 -12.89
C ALA A 106 3.88 -20.61 -14.13
N TYR A 107 2.68 -20.04 -14.02
CA TYR A 107 2.08 -19.27 -15.11
C TYR A 107 2.94 -18.06 -15.49
N LEU A 108 3.39 -17.26 -14.50
CA LEU A 108 4.23 -16.09 -14.75
C LEU A 108 5.54 -16.48 -15.46
N ASN A 109 6.14 -17.61 -15.09
CA ASN A 109 7.34 -18.13 -15.74
C ASN A 109 7.14 -18.51 -17.22
N THR A 110 5.90 -18.67 -17.69
CA THR A 110 5.62 -18.92 -19.12
C THR A 110 5.55 -17.65 -19.95
N LEU A 111 5.48 -16.48 -19.31
CA LEU A 111 5.25 -15.20 -19.99
C LEU A 111 6.51 -14.58 -20.54
N TYR A 112 7.68 -15.05 -20.10
CA TYR A 112 8.97 -14.60 -20.59
C TYR A 112 10.00 -15.74 -20.54
N THR A 113 10.85 -15.81 -21.56
CA THR A 113 11.85 -16.87 -21.73
C THR A 113 13.29 -16.37 -21.73
N ASP A 114 13.47 -15.05 -21.80
CA ASP A 114 14.75 -14.38 -21.84
C ASP A 114 14.66 -12.97 -21.24
N GLN A 115 15.78 -12.30 -21.13
CA GLN A 115 15.86 -10.95 -20.58
C GLN A 115 15.05 -9.93 -21.37
N GLN A 116 14.98 -10.08 -22.70
CA GLN A 116 14.26 -9.11 -23.55
C GLN A 116 12.75 -9.21 -23.34
N SER A 117 12.21 -10.43 -23.36
CA SER A 117 10.78 -10.67 -23.11
C SER A 117 10.37 -10.28 -21.68
N PHE A 118 11.25 -10.53 -20.68
CA PHE A 118 11.04 -10.04 -19.32
C PHE A 118 11.00 -8.51 -19.25
N GLN A 119 11.91 -7.82 -19.95
CA GLN A 119 11.93 -6.35 -19.97
C GLN A 119 10.65 -5.77 -20.59
N LEU A 120 10.19 -6.33 -21.70
CA LEU A 120 8.93 -5.94 -22.33
C LEU A 120 7.73 -6.09 -21.39
N ARG A 121 7.71 -7.19 -20.63
CA ARG A 121 6.67 -7.43 -19.63
C ARG A 121 6.79 -6.45 -18.45
N ALA A 122 7.99 -6.19 -17.95
CA ALA A 122 8.23 -5.23 -16.88
C ALA A 122 7.78 -3.81 -17.27
N ASP A 123 8.04 -3.39 -18.49
CA ASP A 123 7.61 -2.10 -19.01
C ASP A 123 6.08 -2.02 -19.11
N SER A 124 5.44 -3.10 -19.57
CA SER A 124 3.98 -3.20 -19.61
C SER A 124 3.38 -3.14 -18.20
N LEU A 125 3.95 -3.86 -17.23
CA LEU A 125 3.53 -3.83 -15.84
C LEU A 125 3.66 -2.43 -15.25
N LYS A 126 4.80 -1.77 -15.40
CA LYS A 126 5.01 -0.40 -14.90
C LYS A 126 3.95 0.56 -15.46
N LYS A 127 3.68 0.48 -16.76
CA LYS A 127 2.67 1.32 -17.42
C LYS A 127 1.26 1.04 -16.87
N GLU A 128 0.86 -0.22 -16.84
CA GLU A 128 -0.50 -0.58 -16.42
C GLU A 128 -0.74 -0.37 -14.93
N VAL A 129 0.26 -0.61 -14.07
CA VAL A 129 0.18 -0.28 -12.64
C VAL A 129 -0.12 1.21 -12.43
N ARG A 130 0.57 2.11 -13.15
CA ARG A 130 0.29 3.56 -13.10
C ARG A 130 -1.14 3.89 -13.54
N GLN A 131 -1.60 3.25 -14.63
CA GLN A 131 -2.96 3.46 -15.15
C GLN A 131 -4.02 2.95 -14.17
N ARG A 132 -3.85 1.75 -13.61
CA ARG A 132 -4.81 1.14 -12.68
C ARG A 132 -4.88 1.86 -11.34
N LEU A 133 -3.78 2.43 -10.88
CA LEU A 133 -3.77 3.33 -9.73
C LEU A 133 -4.46 4.66 -10.03
N GLY A 134 -4.53 5.07 -11.28
CA GLY A 134 -4.98 6.42 -11.63
C GLY A 134 -4.04 7.50 -11.08
N ILE A 135 -2.73 7.19 -10.94
CA ILE A 135 -1.80 8.02 -10.19
C ILE A 135 -1.42 9.30 -10.94
N ASP A 136 -1.28 9.25 -12.27
CA ASP A 136 -0.85 10.41 -13.06
C ASP A 136 -1.85 11.56 -13.04
N PRO A 137 -3.18 11.34 -13.22
CA PRO A 137 -4.17 12.39 -13.03
C PRO A 137 -4.18 12.96 -11.60
N LEU A 138 -3.86 12.14 -10.59
CA LEU A 138 -3.80 12.59 -9.20
C LEU A 138 -2.55 13.44 -8.95
N LEU A 139 -1.39 13.03 -9.46
CA LEU A 139 -0.15 13.80 -9.38
C LEU A 139 -0.27 15.17 -10.05
N ALA A 140 -1.05 15.27 -11.12
CA ALA A 140 -1.32 16.54 -11.81
C ALA A 140 -2.12 17.54 -10.94
N GLN A 141 -2.82 17.06 -9.91
CA GLN A 141 -3.60 17.87 -8.97
C GLN A 141 -2.80 18.25 -7.71
N CYS A 142 -1.58 17.73 -7.56
CA CYS A 142 -0.77 17.95 -6.37
C CYS A 142 -0.33 19.42 -6.26
N VAL A 143 -0.33 19.91 -5.03
CA VAL A 143 0.11 21.26 -4.73
C VAL A 143 1.60 21.31 -4.45
N LYS A 144 2.23 22.44 -4.79
CA LYS A 144 3.63 22.73 -4.45
C LYS A 144 3.65 23.71 -3.26
N SER A 145 3.47 23.18 -2.07
CA SER A 145 3.51 23.97 -0.84
C SER A 145 4.82 23.77 -0.07
N LYS A 146 5.13 24.71 0.81
CA LYS A 146 6.20 24.51 1.80
C LYS A 146 5.66 23.60 2.91
N PRO A 147 6.40 22.56 3.33
CA PRO A 147 5.94 21.73 4.42
C PRO A 147 5.92 22.50 5.75
N ILE A 148 5.02 22.09 6.62
CA ILE A 148 5.04 22.48 8.03
C ILE A 148 6.11 21.63 8.71
N LEU A 149 7.08 22.26 9.35
CA LEU A 149 8.21 21.59 9.98
C LEU A 149 8.20 21.82 11.50
N SER A 150 8.41 20.75 12.26
CA SER A 150 8.63 20.86 13.71
C SER A 150 10.01 21.43 14.04
N LYS A 151 10.27 21.72 15.32
CA LYS A 151 11.63 21.95 15.82
C LYS A 151 12.48 20.70 15.62
N ILE A 152 13.75 20.90 15.28
CA ILE A 152 14.74 19.82 15.18
C ILE A 152 15.06 19.29 16.58
N ARG A 153 14.93 18.00 16.77
CA ARG A 153 15.37 17.27 17.96
C ARG A 153 16.72 16.63 17.71
N LYS A 154 17.64 16.75 18.65
CA LYS A 154 18.99 16.18 18.55
C LYS A 154 19.07 14.90 19.33
N PHE A 155 19.67 13.89 18.74
CA PHE A 155 19.99 12.60 19.34
C PHE A 155 21.48 12.28 19.10
N ASP A 156 21.95 11.21 19.73
CA ASP A 156 23.32 10.77 19.51
C ASP A 156 23.51 10.28 18.06
N GLY A 157 24.36 11.00 17.30
CA GLY A 157 24.70 10.70 15.92
C GLY A 157 23.70 11.15 14.85
N TYR A 158 22.50 11.66 15.21
CA TYR A 158 21.51 12.12 14.23
C TYR A 158 20.55 13.16 14.80
N THR A 159 19.75 13.75 13.92
CA THR A 159 18.64 14.65 14.30
C THR A 159 17.33 14.13 13.72
N VAL A 160 16.20 14.51 14.34
CA VAL A 160 14.84 14.20 13.85
C VAL A 160 14.03 15.47 13.72
N GLN A 161 13.34 15.62 12.60
CA GLN A 161 12.41 16.69 12.35
C GLN A 161 11.11 16.12 11.76
N ASN A 162 9.98 16.36 12.42
CA ASN A 162 8.70 15.98 11.86
C ASN A 162 8.27 16.98 10.79
N PHE A 163 7.52 16.51 9.82
CA PHE A 163 6.96 17.33 8.77
C PHE A 163 5.51 16.97 8.47
N ALA A 164 4.76 17.93 7.97
CA ALA A 164 3.50 17.71 7.27
C ALA A 164 3.62 18.36 5.89
N LEU A 165 3.59 17.58 4.83
CA LEU A 165 3.67 18.02 3.44
C LEU A 165 2.28 17.97 2.83
N GLU A 166 1.79 19.11 2.37
CA GLU A 166 0.53 19.17 1.64
C GLU A 166 0.72 18.52 0.26
N THR A 167 -0.08 17.52 -0.03
CA THR A 167 0.00 16.72 -1.26
C THR A 167 -1.13 17.04 -2.22
N LEU A 168 -2.36 17.13 -1.73
CA LEU A 168 -3.53 17.65 -2.43
C LEU A 168 -4.09 18.83 -1.63
N PRO A 169 -4.93 19.69 -2.21
CA PRO A 169 -5.50 20.82 -1.47
C PRO A 169 -6.13 20.41 -0.14
N GLY A 170 -5.55 20.85 0.98
CA GLY A 170 -5.99 20.53 2.33
C GLY A 170 -5.66 19.11 2.83
N LEU A 171 -4.95 18.29 2.05
CA LEU A 171 -4.52 16.96 2.44
C LEU A 171 -3.00 16.91 2.67
N TYR A 172 -2.59 16.43 3.84
CA TYR A 172 -1.18 16.40 4.25
C TYR A 172 -0.71 14.96 4.49
N VAL A 173 0.48 14.64 4.01
CA VAL A 173 1.21 13.47 4.50
C VAL A 173 2.12 13.88 5.66
N CYS A 174 2.03 13.13 6.76
CA CYS A 174 2.83 13.37 7.96
C CYS A 174 3.98 12.37 8.04
N GLY A 175 5.15 12.85 8.45
CA GLY A 175 6.34 12.01 8.53
C GLY A 175 7.42 12.59 9.44
N SER A 176 8.55 11.88 9.50
CA SER A 176 9.73 12.24 10.28
C SER A 176 10.98 12.09 9.43
N ILE A 177 11.79 13.14 9.36
CA ILE A 177 13.08 13.14 8.67
C ILE A 177 14.18 12.89 9.70
N TYR A 178 14.91 11.82 9.52
CA TYR A 178 16.12 11.48 10.30
C TYR A 178 17.34 11.87 9.50
N THR A 179 18.17 12.74 10.05
CA THR A 179 19.34 13.28 9.35
C THR A 179 20.60 12.93 10.13
N PRO A 180 21.61 12.30 9.50
CA PRO A 180 22.89 12.01 10.15
C PRO A 180 23.62 13.30 10.52
N GLN A 181 24.48 13.23 11.55
CA GLN A 181 25.37 14.35 11.91
C GLN A 181 26.68 14.37 11.11
N SER A 182 26.97 13.33 10.35
CA SER A 182 28.14 13.27 9.46
C SER A 182 28.03 14.32 8.35
N LYS A 183 29.18 14.78 7.85
CA LYS A 183 29.24 15.74 6.76
C LYS A 183 29.30 15.01 5.41
N GLY A 184 28.91 15.70 4.35
CA GLY A 184 29.02 15.24 2.97
C GLY A 184 27.68 14.85 2.35
N LYS A 185 27.75 14.03 1.32
CA LYS A 185 26.57 13.50 0.62
C LYS A 185 26.07 12.22 1.28
N HIS A 186 24.77 12.12 1.40
CA HIS A 186 24.07 11.03 2.09
C HIS A 186 23.18 10.25 1.12
N ALA A 187 23.09 8.94 1.31
CA ALA A 187 21.99 8.18 0.72
C ALA A 187 20.66 8.70 1.24
N LEU A 188 19.62 8.63 0.43
CA LEU A 188 18.23 8.89 0.85
C LEU A 188 17.47 7.57 0.94
N ILE A 189 16.75 7.32 2.03
CA ILE A 189 15.87 6.16 2.17
C ILE A 189 14.45 6.62 2.47
N ILE A 190 13.54 6.34 1.57
CA ILE A 190 12.09 6.58 1.74
C ILE A 190 11.48 5.34 2.41
N CYS A 191 10.87 5.52 3.57
CA CYS A 191 10.41 4.44 4.42
C CYS A 191 8.89 4.52 4.63
N PRO A 192 8.08 3.93 3.72
CA PRO A 192 6.65 3.78 3.98
C PRO A 192 6.43 2.91 5.22
N ASN A 193 5.56 3.36 6.13
CA ASN A 193 5.26 2.61 7.34
C ASN A 193 4.25 1.48 7.07
N GLY A 194 4.23 0.47 7.93
CA GLY A 194 3.21 -0.59 7.93
C GLY A 194 2.05 -0.26 8.88
N HIS A 195 1.13 -1.22 9.03
CA HIS A 195 -0.05 -1.10 9.91
C HIS A 195 0.32 -1.36 11.38
N PHE A 196 1.30 -0.64 11.87
CA PHE A 196 1.76 -0.82 13.24
C PHE A 196 0.98 0.06 14.21
N GLY A 197 0.60 -0.48 15.37
CA GLY A 197 0.11 0.33 16.48
C GLY A 197 1.14 1.40 16.87
N GLY A 198 0.71 2.66 16.96
CA GLY A 198 1.63 3.80 17.17
C GLY A 198 2.30 4.33 15.89
N GLY A 199 2.08 3.68 14.73
CA GLY A 199 2.63 4.11 13.43
C GLY A 199 4.15 4.29 13.48
N ARG A 200 4.65 5.37 12.89
CA ARG A 200 6.08 5.71 12.88
C ARG A 200 6.67 6.02 14.25
N TYR A 201 5.84 6.22 15.29
CA TYR A 201 6.28 6.46 16.68
C TYR A 201 6.53 5.16 17.46
N ARG A 202 6.25 4.00 16.88
CA ARG A 202 6.57 2.72 17.49
C ARG A 202 8.10 2.61 17.69
N GLU A 203 8.50 2.08 18.84
CA GLU A 203 9.89 2.09 19.30
C GLU A 203 10.86 1.46 18.27
N ASP A 204 10.53 0.28 17.75
CA ASP A 204 11.36 -0.42 16.77
C ASP A 204 11.49 0.34 15.45
N GLN A 205 10.44 1.08 15.02
CA GLN A 205 10.52 1.93 13.83
C GLN A 205 11.47 3.11 14.06
N GLN A 206 11.37 3.76 15.21
CA GLN A 206 12.31 4.84 15.56
C GLN A 206 13.75 4.34 15.71
N GLN A 207 13.96 3.17 16.30
CA GLN A 207 15.29 2.53 16.41
C GLN A 207 15.86 2.21 15.03
N ARG A 208 15.05 1.64 14.13
CA ARG A 208 15.45 1.37 12.74
C ARG A 208 15.89 2.65 12.04
N MET A 209 15.07 3.70 12.08
CA MET A 209 15.40 4.99 11.44
C MET A 209 16.63 5.63 12.04
N GLY A 210 16.77 5.64 13.37
CA GLY A 210 17.95 6.16 14.06
C GLY A 210 19.21 5.38 13.73
N THR A 211 19.12 4.06 13.56
CA THR A 211 20.25 3.22 13.16
C THR A 211 20.69 3.54 11.73
N LEU A 212 19.78 3.61 10.78
CA LEU A 212 20.08 3.97 9.39
C LEU A 212 20.68 5.38 9.31
N ALA A 213 20.21 6.32 10.13
CA ALA A 213 20.77 7.66 10.18
C ALA A 213 22.21 7.66 10.76
N ARG A 214 22.48 6.89 11.81
CA ARG A 214 23.85 6.70 12.32
C ARG A 214 24.79 6.07 11.29
N MET A 215 24.26 5.20 10.42
CA MET A 215 25.00 4.63 9.29
C MET A 215 25.26 5.63 8.16
N GLY A 216 24.73 6.86 8.25
CA GLY A 216 24.98 7.94 7.32
C GLY A 216 23.90 8.18 6.27
N ALA A 217 22.74 7.57 6.38
CA ALA A 217 21.62 7.82 5.47
C ALA A 217 20.68 8.91 6.01
N VAL A 218 20.13 9.72 5.12
CA VAL A 218 18.92 10.50 5.42
C VAL A 218 17.73 9.58 5.22
N CYS A 219 16.90 9.42 6.26
CA CYS A 219 15.75 8.54 6.21
C CYS A 219 14.46 9.35 6.40
N VAL A 220 13.43 9.01 5.65
CA VAL A 220 12.11 9.63 5.77
C VAL A 220 11.09 8.55 6.03
N ASP A 221 10.56 8.53 7.24
CA ASP A 221 9.48 7.65 7.66
C ASP A 221 8.16 8.42 7.62
N TYR A 222 7.10 7.84 7.05
CA TYR A 222 5.82 8.52 6.91
C TYR A 222 4.63 7.59 7.12
N ASP A 223 3.52 8.19 7.60
CA ASP A 223 2.31 7.45 7.94
C ASP A 223 1.53 7.03 6.69
N LEU A 224 0.87 5.88 6.78
CA LEU A 224 -0.13 5.46 5.81
C LEU A 224 -1.35 6.41 5.85
N PHE A 225 -2.05 6.54 4.73
CA PHE A 225 -3.26 7.36 4.64
C PHE A 225 -4.36 6.80 5.56
N GLY A 226 -4.93 7.66 6.41
CA GLY A 226 -5.90 7.26 7.43
C GLY A 226 -5.30 6.47 8.60
N TRP A 227 -3.97 6.50 8.81
CA TRP A 227 -3.24 5.85 9.89
C TRP A 227 -2.29 6.82 10.58
N GLY A 228 -1.89 6.57 11.83
CA GLY A 228 -1.03 7.48 12.58
C GLY A 228 -1.58 8.91 12.63
N GLU A 229 -0.76 9.91 12.37
CA GLU A 229 -1.21 11.32 12.35
C GLU A 229 -2.12 11.64 11.16
N SER A 230 -2.04 10.89 10.06
CA SER A 230 -2.98 11.03 8.95
C SER A 230 -4.43 10.79 9.40
N ALA A 231 -4.66 9.89 10.35
CA ALA A 231 -5.99 9.63 10.89
C ALA A 231 -6.59 10.84 11.64
N LEU A 232 -5.78 11.73 12.19
CA LEU A 232 -6.25 12.97 12.84
C LEU A 232 -6.89 13.94 11.84
N GLN A 233 -6.49 13.83 10.59
CA GLN A 233 -6.92 14.73 9.52
C GLN A 233 -8.13 14.18 8.75
N VAL A 234 -8.11 12.90 8.41
CA VAL A 234 -9.11 12.27 7.52
C VAL A 234 -9.96 11.21 8.21
N GLY A 235 -9.64 10.88 9.47
CA GLY A 235 -10.25 9.78 10.21
C GLY A 235 -9.66 8.41 9.81
N SER A 236 -9.70 7.44 10.73
CA SER A 236 -9.20 6.08 10.47
C SER A 236 -10.00 5.35 9.39
N THR A 237 -11.27 5.71 9.23
CA THR A 237 -12.15 5.14 8.19
C THR A 237 -11.68 5.46 6.77
N ALA A 238 -10.90 6.54 6.57
CA ALA A 238 -10.36 6.90 5.26
C ALA A 238 -9.38 5.84 4.71
N HIS A 239 -8.71 5.10 5.58
CA HIS A 239 -7.83 4.00 5.19
C HIS A 239 -8.56 2.88 4.42
N ARG A 240 -9.87 2.77 4.59
CA ARG A 240 -10.74 1.82 3.89
C ARG A 240 -11.16 2.28 2.49
N SER A 241 -10.90 3.54 2.16
CA SER A 241 -11.34 4.09 0.88
C SER A 241 -10.58 3.45 -0.29
N SER A 242 -11.23 3.35 -1.42
CA SER A 242 -10.61 2.85 -2.65
C SER A 242 -9.44 3.73 -3.14
N ALA A 243 -9.38 5.00 -2.69
CA ALA A 243 -8.31 5.93 -3.02
C ALA A 243 -7.06 5.75 -2.13
N ALA A 244 -7.16 5.07 -0.99
CA ALA A 244 -6.08 5.01 0.00
C ALA A 244 -4.77 4.48 -0.59
N HIS A 245 -4.84 3.42 -1.39
CA HIS A 245 -3.66 2.82 -2.03
C HIS A 245 -2.95 3.81 -2.97
N THR A 246 -3.72 4.49 -3.82
CA THR A 246 -3.18 5.50 -4.75
C THR A 246 -2.60 6.69 -4.00
N ILE A 247 -3.30 7.20 -2.98
CA ILE A 247 -2.83 8.34 -2.17
C ILE A 247 -1.53 7.98 -1.44
N GLN A 248 -1.40 6.79 -0.91
CA GLN A 248 -0.19 6.32 -0.23
C GLN A 248 1.01 6.26 -1.19
N ALA A 249 0.81 5.72 -2.39
CA ALA A 249 1.85 5.71 -3.43
C ALA A 249 2.24 7.14 -3.84
N MET A 250 1.26 8.00 -4.10
CA MET A 250 1.47 9.43 -4.41
C MET A 250 2.27 10.13 -3.31
N ASN A 251 1.92 9.91 -2.05
CA ASN A 251 2.62 10.52 -0.91
C ASN A 251 4.11 10.16 -0.91
N GLY A 252 4.46 8.90 -1.16
CA GLY A 252 5.85 8.47 -1.24
C GLY A 252 6.63 9.15 -2.37
N LEU A 253 6.01 9.29 -3.56
CA LEU A 253 6.61 9.98 -4.70
C LEU A 253 6.81 11.48 -4.41
N LEU A 254 5.83 12.15 -3.81
CA LEU A 254 5.93 13.58 -3.47
C LEU A 254 6.94 13.85 -2.35
N ILE A 255 7.08 12.94 -1.39
CA ILE A 255 8.15 13.02 -0.38
C ILE A 255 9.52 12.90 -1.07
N LEU A 256 9.69 11.97 -2.02
CA LEU A 256 10.92 11.85 -2.80
C LEU A 256 11.24 13.16 -3.53
N ASP A 257 10.25 13.73 -4.24
CA ASP A 257 10.39 14.99 -4.96
C ASP A 257 10.78 16.15 -4.02
N TYR A 258 10.10 16.27 -2.89
CA TYR A 258 10.41 17.27 -1.89
C TYR A 258 11.84 17.14 -1.35
N MET A 259 12.26 15.93 -1.00
CA MET A 259 13.61 15.69 -0.45
C MET A 259 14.70 16.04 -1.45
N LEU A 260 14.53 15.67 -2.71
CA LEU A 260 15.50 15.97 -3.77
C LEU A 260 15.53 17.47 -4.11
N ALA A 261 14.40 18.15 -4.06
CA ALA A 261 14.34 19.59 -4.33
C ALA A 261 14.89 20.45 -3.19
N SER A 262 14.66 20.04 -1.94
CA SER A 262 14.96 20.85 -0.74
C SER A 262 16.38 20.60 -0.17
N ARG A 263 17.01 19.45 -0.49
CA ARG A 263 18.27 19.03 0.14
C ARG A 263 19.39 18.82 -0.87
N LYS A 264 20.44 19.63 -0.74
CA LYS A 264 21.64 19.52 -1.57
C LYS A 264 22.65 18.47 -1.10
N ASP A 265 22.48 17.95 0.12
CA ASP A 265 23.32 16.93 0.74
C ASP A 265 22.90 15.49 0.40
N ILE A 266 21.86 15.29 -0.42
CA ILE A 266 21.48 13.97 -0.93
C ILE A 266 22.37 13.59 -2.11
N ASP A 267 22.81 12.33 -2.09
CA ASP A 267 23.44 11.64 -3.23
C ASP A 267 22.36 10.99 -4.08
N THR A 268 22.06 11.57 -5.22
CA THR A 268 20.99 11.11 -6.12
C THR A 268 21.29 9.76 -6.78
N SER A 269 22.51 9.25 -6.68
CA SER A 269 22.88 7.90 -7.13
C SER A 269 22.60 6.83 -6.07
N ARG A 270 22.20 7.20 -4.86
CA ARG A 270 21.94 6.31 -3.72
C ARG A 270 20.58 6.61 -3.07
N ILE A 271 19.52 6.25 -3.77
CA ILE A 271 18.15 6.43 -3.30
C ILE A 271 17.52 5.06 -3.08
N GLY A 272 17.16 4.76 -1.84
CA GLY A 272 16.54 3.50 -1.46
C GLY A 272 15.10 3.67 -0.99
N THR A 273 14.35 2.56 -0.97
CA THR A 273 13.07 2.45 -0.29
C THR A 273 13.03 1.18 0.55
N ASN A 274 12.44 1.28 1.76
CA ASN A 274 12.37 0.18 2.71
C ASN A 274 11.14 0.30 3.61
N GLY A 275 10.37 -0.76 3.74
CA GLY A 275 9.24 -0.83 4.65
C GLY A 275 8.77 -2.26 4.88
N GLY A 276 8.02 -2.47 5.97
CA GLY A 276 7.48 -3.79 6.33
C GLY A 276 5.96 -3.84 6.23
N SER A 277 5.39 -5.03 5.94
CA SER A 277 3.95 -5.26 5.82
C SER A 277 3.33 -4.33 4.77
N GLY A 278 2.32 -3.53 5.06
CA GLY A 278 1.81 -2.49 4.15
C GLY A 278 2.90 -1.56 3.62
N GLY A 279 3.90 -1.22 4.44
CA GLY A 279 5.09 -0.49 4.00
C GLY A 279 5.97 -1.29 3.03
N GLY A 280 6.00 -2.61 3.15
CA GLY A 280 6.68 -3.50 2.21
C GLY A 280 6.01 -3.51 0.84
N THR A 281 4.69 -3.60 0.79
CA THR A 281 3.91 -3.46 -0.45
C THR A 281 4.17 -2.11 -1.12
N HIS A 282 4.15 -1.01 -0.33
CA HIS A 282 4.45 0.31 -0.86
C HIS A 282 5.92 0.47 -1.27
N THR A 283 6.85 -0.24 -0.64
CA THR A 283 8.26 -0.32 -1.09
C THR A 283 8.35 -0.93 -2.49
N VAL A 284 7.67 -2.04 -2.75
CA VAL A 284 7.57 -2.63 -4.10
C VAL A 284 6.95 -1.64 -5.07
N LEU A 285 5.82 -1.04 -4.68
CA LEU A 285 5.06 -0.13 -5.54
C LEU A 285 5.87 1.12 -5.93
N LEU A 286 6.54 1.76 -4.98
CA LEU A 286 7.42 2.89 -5.26
C LEU A 286 8.56 2.51 -6.21
N SER A 287 9.13 1.32 -6.05
CA SER A 287 10.17 0.79 -6.93
C SER A 287 9.71 0.55 -8.37
N VAL A 288 8.43 0.20 -8.54
CA VAL A 288 7.79 0.04 -9.87
C VAL A 288 7.48 1.40 -10.50
N LEU A 289 7.02 2.36 -9.68
CA LEU A 289 6.52 3.65 -10.15
C LEU A 289 7.61 4.67 -10.48
N ASP A 290 8.80 4.54 -9.89
CA ASP A 290 9.85 5.56 -10.03
C ASP A 290 11.25 4.95 -10.15
N ASP A 291 11.87 5.17 -11.29
CA ASP A 291 13.20 4.64 -11.60
C ASP A 291 14.36 5.38 -10.90
N ARG A 292 14.08 6.45 -10.16
CA ARG A 292 15.08 7.12 -9.30
C ARG A 292 15.49 6.28 -8.10
N PHE A 293 14.68 5.32 -7.68
CA PHE A 293 15.08 4.34 -6.67
C PHE A 293 16.16 3.41 -7.21
N THR A 294 17.31 3.40 -6.54
CA THR A 294 18.49 2.60 -6.90
C THR A 294 18.66 1.35 -6.05
N ALA A 295 17.95 1.26 -4.93
CA ALA A 295 17.90 0.09 -4.06
C ALA A 295 16.53 -0.07 -3.43
N SER A 296 16.11 -1.30 -3.16
CA SER A 296 14.80 -1.63 -2.59
C SER A 296 14.92 -2.73 -1.53
N ALA A 297 14.21 -2.58 -0.42
CA ALA A 297 14.19 -3.60 0.63
C ALA A 297 12.77 -3.82 1.17
N PRO A 298 11.89 -4.52 0.42
CA PRO A 298 10.58 -4.89 0.89
C PRO A 298 10.67 -5.99 1.96
N VAL A 299 9.92 -5.81 3.06
CA VAL A 299 9.88 -6.73 4.18
C VAL A 299 8.46 -7.26 4.33
N VAL A 300 8.30 -8.59 4.33
CA VAL A 300 7.02 -9.29 4.58
C VAL A 300 5.87 -8.79 3.69
N SER A 301 6.06 -8.85 2.36
CA SER A 301 5.05 -8.33 1.41
C SER A 301 5.07 -9.00 0.04
N LEU A 302 5.97 -9.96 -0.19
CA LEU A 302 6.08 -10.63 -1.49
C LEU A 302 5.27 -11.92 -1.53
N ALA A 303 3.98 -11.77 -1.80
CA ALA A 303 3.08 -12.90 -2.00
C ALA A 303 2.91 -13.19 -3.50
N SER A 304 2.86 -14.47 -3.83
CA SER A 304 2.52 -14.96 -5.18
C SER A 304 1.01 -14.99 -5.44
N HIS A 305 0.22 -14.97 -4.38
CA HIS A 305 -1.23 -14.84 -4.40
C HIS A 305 -1.65 -13.96 -3.23
N PHE A 306 -2.80 -13.33 -3.36
CA PHE A 306 -3.28 -12.45 -2.33
C PHE A 306 -4.63 -12.92 -1.82
N ASP A 307 -4.65 -13.41 -0.60
CA ASP A 307 -5.85 -13.87 0.08
C ASP A 307 -5.80 -13.43 1.56
N GLY A 308 -6.13 -12.19 1.81
CA GLY A 308 -6.15 -11.61 3.15
C GLY A 308 -5.34 -10.32 3.25
N GLY A 309 -5.12 -9.89 4.48
CA GLY A 309 -4.43 -8.63 4.80
C GLY A 309 -5.27 -7.39 4.52
N CYS A 310 -4.69 -6.23 4.84
CA CYS A 310 -5.29 -4.96 4.48
C CYS A 310 -5.32 -4.82 2.96
N PRO A 311 -6.41 -4.32 2.39
CA PRO A 311 -6.51 -4.07 0.96
C PRO A 311 -5.42 -3.17 0.36
N CYS A 312 -4.80 -2.29 1.13
CA CYS A 312 -3.61 -1.56 0.70
C CYS A 312 -2.38 -2.47 0.51
N GLU A 313 -2.41 -3.69 1.06
CA GLU A 313 -1.41 -4.74 0.86
C GLU A 313 -1.83 -5.72 -0.23
N SER A 314 -3.14 -5.85 -0.52
CA SER A 314 -3.67 -6.82 -1.48
C SER A 314 -3.31 -6.53 -2.93
N GLY A 315 -2.81 -5.34 -3.22
CA GLY A 315 -2.41 -4.95 -4.56
C GLY A 315 -3.54 -4.83 -5.58
N MET A 316 -4.80 -4.90 -5.16
CA MET A 316 -5.93 -4.65 -6.06
C MET A 316 -6.12 -3.14 -6.29
N PRO A 317 -6.35 -2.63 -7.52
CA PRO A 317 -6.54 -3.38 -8.77
C PRO A 317 -5.26 -3.70 -9.54
N ILE A 318 -4.08 -3.38 -9.00
CA ILE A 318 -2.81 -3.52 -9.73
C ILE A 318 -2.45 -4.96 -10.07
N GLN A 319 -2.92 -5.93 -9.29
CA GLN A 319 -2.76 -7.36 -9.59
C GLN A 319 -3.37 -7.80 -10.93
N LEU A 320 -4.25 -7.00 -11.52
CA LEU A 320 -4.85 -7.26 -12.84
C LEU A 320 -4.00 -6.71 -13.99
N SER A 321 -2.89 -6.08 -13.69
CA SER A 321 -2.01 -5.50 -14.72
C SER A 321 -1.41 -6.58 -15.62
N ALA A 322 -1.30 -6.28 -16.90
CA ALA A 322 -0.73 -7.14 -17.95
C ALA A 322 -1.31 -8.57 -17.98
N GLY A 323 -2.63 -8.70 -17.73
CA GLY A 323 -3.31 -9.99 -17.72
C GLY A 323 -3.18 -10.77 -16.42
N GLY A 324 -2.61 -10.18 -15.38
CA GLY A 324 -2.43 -10.76 -14.05
C GLY A 324 -0.97 -10.72 -13.60
N THR A 325 -0.76 -10.33 -12.36
CA THR A 325 0.56 -10.24 -11.71
C THR A 325 0.43 -10.45 -10.20
N CYS A 326 1.55 -10.49 -9.51
CA CYS A 326 1.61 -10.55 -8.05
C CYS A 326 2.76 -9.67 -7.52
N ASN A 327 2.81 -9.47 -6.21
CA ASN A 327 3.86 -8.65 -5.60
C ASN A 327 5.28 -9.21 -5.85
N ALA A 328 5.44 -10.52 -5.96
CA ALA A 328 6.73 -11.14 -6.28
C ALA A 328 7.20 -10.75 -7.70
N GLU A 329 6.32 -10.80 -8.71
CA GLU A 329 6.65 -10.38 -10.06
C GLU A 329 6.89 -8.86 -10.14
N LEU A 330 6.06 -8.07 -9.47
CA LEU A 330 6.27 -6.62 -9.40
C LEU A 330 7.63 -6.27 -8.78
N ALA A 331 8.04 -6.95 -7.71
CA ALA A 331 9.36 -6.79 -7.13
C ALA A 331 10.47 -7.18 -8.11
N ALA A 332 10.29 -8.26 -8.89
CA ALA A 332 11.25 -8.69 -9.90
C ALA A 332 11.48 -7.65 -10.99
N THR A 333 10.51 -6.77 -11.30
CA THR A 333 10.70 -5.67 -12.27
C THR A 333 11.76 -4.65 -11.83
N PHE A 334 12.21 -4.71 -10.59
CA PHE A 334 13.28 -3.86 -10.08
C PHE A 334 14.67 -4.31 -10.54
N ALA A 335 14.82 -5.58 -10.95
CA ALA A 335 16.09 -6.08 -11.47
C ALA A 335 16.55 -5.25 -12.71
N PRO A 336 17.87 -5.04 -12.90
CA PRO A 336 19.02 -5.58 -12.14
C PRO A 336 19.46 -4.72 -10.95
N ARG A 337 18.65 -3.76 -10.50
CA ARG A 337 18.97 -2.90 -9.34
C ARG A 337 19.00 -3.73 -8.05
N PRO A 338 19.88 -3.40 -7.08
CA PRO A 338 19.99 -4.14 -5.82
C PRO A 338 18.67 -4.20 -5.05
N GLN A 339 18.28 -5.39 -4.64
CA GLN A 339 17.09 -5.61 -3.82
C GLN A 339 17.38 -6.62 -2.70
N LEU A 340 17.01 -6.27 -1.47
CA LEU A 340 16.99 -7.16 -0.31
C LEU A 340 15.55 -7.55 0.00
N ILE A 341 15.23 -8.83 -0.15
CA ILE A 341 13.92 -9.36 0.18
C ILE A 341 13.99 -10.03 1.55
N VAL A 342 13.11 -9.60 2.45
CA VAL A 342 12.93 -10.26 3.75
C VAL A 342 11.54 -10.86 3.77
N SER A 343 11.46 -12.18 3.94
CA SER A 343 10.20 -12.91 4.04
C SER A 343 10.04 -13.45 5.46
N ASP A 344 8.80 -13.62 5.87
CA ASP A 344 8.42 -14.22 7.14
C ASP A 344 7.68 -15.52 6.81
N GLY A 345 8.37 -16.62 7.05
CA GLY A 345 7.88 -17.99 7.00
C GLY A 345 7.39 -18.56 5.75
#